data_2665100685d93d481592cc6117205cd1
#
_entry.id   2665100685d93d481592cc6117205cd1
#
_cell.length_a   1.000
_cell.length_b   1.000
_cell.length_c   1.000
_cell.angle_alpha   90.00
_cell.angle_beta   90.00
_cell.angle_gamma   90.00
#
_symmetry.space_group_name_H-M   'P 1'
#
loop_
_entity.id
_entity.type
_entity.pdbx_description
1 polymer ?
#
loop_
_entity_poly.entity_id
_entity_poly.type
_entity_poly.pdbx_seq_one_letter_code
_entity_poly.pdbx_strand_id
1 'polypeptide(L)'
;TPTLQTSHVPRLNLKGRGLVERHYPNDLLISGFDILFFWDARMAMMGMEFMGPERSDPKDKVPWRKLYLHGLVRAADGQKMSKSKGNVVDPLGLIDKFGADALRFFMAAMESQGRDVKMDEKRVEGYRNFATKLWNAARFLQSNGVGASTSVAPKEVFSATLPVNQWIVGKVMDTVAAIDSALADLRFDAAANAIYHFVWDEFCDWYLELIKADLSSVRAEPVEASSLSSEGNVALRQAQGERVEETRTVAGWAFDQILVMLHPFMPFITEELWHAMGERDADLIIAQWPLLVTPGDTSAQAEIEWLIRLVSAIRTARTELNVPPGAKLPMVVSDGSEETHRRLDRQGAALARLGRIESLTFGEAPTGGAAQIVVDEATFILPLEGVIDIAAEKARLAKALAAAQKERDALGGRLSNPSFVEKAKPEAVAKARDDHGEKSAEAERLQAALDRLG
;
A
#
# COMPACT_ATOMS: atom_id res chain seq x y z
N THR A 1 20.47 -10.39 56.19
CA THR A 1 19.85 -10.62 54.82
C THR A 1 19.67 -12.10 54.68
N PRO A 2 18.42 -12.65 54.59
CA PRO A 2 18.24 -14.06 54.33
C PRO A 2 18.68 -14.36 52.93
N THR A 3 19.68 -15.18 52.77
CA THR A 3 20.05 -15.83 51.53
C THR A 3 18.87 -16.69 51.09
N LEU A 4 18.06 -16.15 50.17
CA LEU A 4 17.06 -16.94 49.47
C LEU A 4 17.82 -18.00 48.64
N GLN A 5 17.84 -19.23 49.17
CA GLN A 5 18.33 -20.35 48.41
C GLN A 5 17.39 -20.57 47.24
N THR A 6 17.86 -20.23 46.05
CA THR A 6 17.18 -20.41 44.74
C THR A 6 17.00 -21.87 44.33
N SER A 7 17.25 -22.83 45.24
CA SER A 7 17.27 -24.27 44.98
C SER A 7 15.89 -24.94 44.88
N HIS A 8 14.77 -24.20 44.95
CA HIS A 8 13.42 -24.80 44.99
C HIS A 8 12.48 -24.38 43.86
N VAL A 9 12.98 -23.78 42.78
CA VAL A 9 12.15 -23.65 41.56
C VAL A 9 12.22 -25.01 40.84
N PRO A 10 11.11 -25.73 40.63
CA PRO A 10 11.15 -26.98 39.89
C PRO A 10 11.73 -26.74 38.50
N ARG A 11 12.94 -27.23 38.25
CA ARG A 11 13.55 -27.24 36.93
C ARG A 11 12.80 -28.24 36.05
N LEU A 12 11.78 -27.79 35.35
CA LEU A 12 11.14 -28.58 34.30
C LEU A 12 12.13 -28.79 33.15
N ASN A 13 12.68 -29.97 33.09
CA ASN A 13 13.70 -30.35 32.11
C ASN A 13 13.02 -30.72 30.79
N LEU A 14 12.91 -29.78 29.88
CA LEU A 14 12.51 -30.02 28.49
C LEU A 14 13.77 -30.25 27.65
N LYS A 15 14.08 -31.49 27.27
CA LYS A 15 15.26 -31.88 26.46
C LYS A 15 16.61 -31.51 27.12
N GLY A 16 16.73 -31.65 28.43
CA GLY A 16 18.00 -31.45 29.15
C GLY A 16 18.34 -30.00 29.50
N ARG A 17 17.48 -29.02 29.19
CA ARG A 17 17.61 -27.63 29.64
C ARG A 17 16.38 -27.20 30.44
N GLY A 18 16.59 -26.54 31.59
CA GLY A 18 15.51 -25.95 32.38
C GLY A 18 14.80 -24.81 31.63
N LEU A 19 13.53 -24.57 31.97
CA LEU A 19 12.74 -23.49 31.34
C LEU A 19 13.44 -22.13 31.45
N VAL A 20 14.05 -21.84 32.61
CA VAL A 20 14.76 -20.58 32.83
C VAL A 20 15.98 -20.45 31.92
N GLU A 21 16.74 -21.53 31.69
CA GLU A 21 17.90 -21.49 30.79
C GLU A 21 17.49 -21.28 29.32
N ARG A 22 16.29 -21.72 28.97
CA ARG A 22 15.75 -21.55 27.63
C ARG A 22 15.17 -20.16 27.38
N HIS A 23 14.55 -19.54 28.39
CA HIS A 23 13.75 -18.33 28.23
C HIS A 23 14.33 -17.08 28.93
N TYR A 24 15.47 -17.19 29.58
CA TYR A 24 16.19 -16.06 30.16
C TYR A 24 17.58 -15.95 29.54
N PRO A 25 17.98 -14.75 29.04
CA PRO A 25 17.17 -13.54 28.93
C PRO A 25 16.12 -13.61 27.84
N ASN A 26 15.08 -12.78 27.93
CA ASN A 26 14.12 -12.55 26.86
C ASN A 26 14.79 -11.84 25.68
N ASP A 27 14.29 -12.05 24.48
CA ASP A 27 14.79 -11.37 23.30
C ASP A 27 14.40 -9.89 23.28
N LEU A 28 13.17 -9.59 23.69
CA LEU A 28 12.61 -8.24 23.62
C LEU A 28 11.69 -7.95 24.84
N LEU A 29 11.90 -6.79 25.47
CA LEU A 29 10.95 -6.19 26.38
C LEU A 29 10.33 -4.96 25.72
N ILE A 30 8.99 -4.89 25.69
CA ILE A 30 8.26 -3.71 25.21
C ILE A 30 7.65 -3.02 26.43
N SER A 31 7.97 -1.74 26.63
CA SER A 31 7.56 -0.97 27.80
C SER A 31 7.23 0.48 27.46
N GLY A 32 6.49 1.16 28.33
CA GLY A 32 6.23 2.59 28.21
C GLY A 32 7.39 3.42 28.76
N PHE A 33 7.68 4.53 28.09
CA PHE A 33 8.72 5.45 28.54
C PHE A 33 8.51 5.95 29.98
N ASP A 34 7.26 6.14 30.40
CA ASP A 34 6.87 6.67 31.70
C ASP A 34 7.05 5.68 32.85
N ILE A 35 7.23 4.37 32.57
CA ILE A 35 7.46 3.33 33.59
C ILE A 35 8.89 2.78 33.59
N LEU A 36 9.79 3.32 32.78
CA LEU A 36 11.19 2.88 32.65
C LEU A 36 11.90 2.79 34.00
N PHE A 37 11.82 3.83 34.82
CA PHE A 37 12.52 3.89 36.11
C PHE A 37 11.91 3.02 37.19
N PHE A 38 10.60 2.79 37.14
CA PHE A 38 9.90 2.06 38.18
C PHE A 38 9.78 0.56 37.88
N TRP A 39 9.71 0.22 36.60
CA TRP A 39 9.45 -1.14 36.17
C TRP A 39 10.68 -1.78 35.53
N ASP A 40 11.20 -1.21 34.48
CA ASP A 40 12.28 -1.82 33.71
C ASP A 40 13.60 -1.82 34.48
N ALA A 41 13.93 -0.69 35.13
CA ALA A 41 15.14 -0.60 35.97
C ALA A 41 15.09 -1.62 37.13
N ARG A 42 13.91 -1.79 37.75
CA ARG A 42 13.74 -2.78 38.81
C ARG A 42 13.87 -4.22 38.30
N MET A 43 13.30 -4.54 37.14
CA MET A 43 13.49 -5.85 36.53
C MET A 43 14.96 -6.12 36.20
N ALA A 44 15.68 -5.11 35.68
CA ALA A 44 17.11 -5.24 35.40
C ALA A 44 17.91 -5.51 36.67
N MET A 45 17.70 -4.73 37.73
CA MET A 45 18.39 -4.92 39.03
C MET A 45 18.13 -6.31 39.62
N MET A 46 16.87 -6.73 39.66
CA MET A 46 16.48 -8.05 40.19
C MET A 46 17.02 -9.19 39.34
N GLY A 47 16.93 -9.06 38.02
CA GLY A 47 17.50 -10.06 37.10
C GLY A 47 18.99 -10.22 37.24
N MET A 48 19.73 -9.11 37.31
CA MET A 48 21.19 -9.13 37.50
C MET A 48 21.59 -9.71 38.84
N GLU A 49 20.86 -9.41 39.92
CA GLU A 49 21.14 -9.91 41.27
C GLU A 49 20.89 -11.42 41.40
N PHE A 50 19.72 -11.90 40.95
CA PHE A 50 19.32 -13.28 41.16
C PHE A 50 19.78 -14.26 40.08
N MET A 51 19.84 -13.82 38.83
CA MET A 51 20.19 -14.66 37.70
C MET A 51 21.61 -14.41 37.16
N GLY A 52 22.14 -13.21 37.41
CA GLY A 52 23.46 -12.79 36.92
C GLY A 52 24.64 -13.60 37.44
N PRO A 53 24.68 -14.01 38.76
CA PRO A 53 25.79 -14.77 39.28
C PRO A 53 26.02 -16.13 38.62
N GLU A 54 24.97 -16.75 38.09
CA GLU A 54 25.06 -18.06 37.44
C GLU A 54 25.43 -17.98 35.94
N ARG A 55 25.62 -16.77 35.39
CA ARG A 55 25.87 -16.52 33.96
C ARG A 55 27.24 -15.93 33.71
N SER A 56 27.96 -16.55 32.81
CA SER A 56 29.34 -16.14 32.44
C SER A 56 29.33 -14.94 31.48
N ASP A 57 28.39 -14.92 30.53
CA ASP A 57 28.30 -13.80 29.55
C ASP A 57 27.58 -12.61 30.19
N PRO A 58 28.20 -11.42 30.22
CA PRO A 58 27.57 -10.20 30.71
C PRO A 58 26.23 -9.87 30.02
N LYS A 59 26.08 -10.22 28.75
CA LYS A 59 24.83 -9.98 27.98
C LYS A 59 23.68 -10.85 28.46
N ASP A 60 23.95 -11.99 29.06
CA ASP A 60 22.96 -12.91 29.57
C ASP A 60 22.56 -12.63 31.02
N LYS A 61 23.20 -11.64 31.67
CA LYS A 61 22.86 -11.21 33.04
C LYS A 61 21.62 -10.33 33.09
N VAL A 62 21.42 -9.49 32.06
CA VAL A 62 20.25 -8.61 31.93
C VAL A 62 19.06 -9.44 31.48
N PRO A 63 17.85 -9.20 32.02
CA PRO A 63 16.68 -10.05 31.73
C PRO A 63 16.12 -9.94 30.29
N TRP A 64 16.64 -9.05 29.46
CA TRP A 64 16.27 -8.91 28.05
C TRP A 64 17.49 -8.49 27.21
N ARG A 65 17.43 -8.79 25.91
CA ARG A 65 18.47 -8.39 24.96
C ARG A 65 18.21 -7.02 24.31
N LYS A 66 16.93 -6.71 24.07
CA LYS A 66 16.48 -5.43 23.50
C LYS A 66 15.35 -4.86 24.39
N LEU A 67 15.35 -3.54 24.55
CA LEU A 67 14.26 -2.80 25.17
C LEU A 67 13.64 -1.86 24.13
N TYR A 68 12.34 -2.01 23.88
CA TYR A 68 11.56 -1.15 23.00
C TYR A 68 10.67 -0.24 23.85
N LEU A 69 10.83 1.06 23.69
CA LEU A 69 10.03 2.06 24.40
C LEU A 69 8.99 2.65 23.46
N HIS A 70 7.74 2.28 23.69
CA HIS A 70 6.61 2.79 22.92
C HIS A 70 6.15 4.16 23.44
N GLY A 71 5.51 4.98 22.56
CA GLY A 71 4.85 6.21 22.90
C GLY A 71 3.54 5.99 23.68
N LEU A 72 3.02 7.07 24.28
CA LEU A 72 1.72 7.06 24.94
C LEU A 72 0.62 7.47 23.98
N VAL A 73 -0.58 6.91 24.19
CA VAL A 73 -1.78 7.34 23.45
C VAL A 73 -2.32 8.61 24.10
N ARG A 74 -2.47 9.66 23.29
CA ARG A 74 -3.03 10.95 23.69
C ARG A 74 -4.40 11.18 23.05
N ALA A 75 -5.20 12.05 23.65
CA ALA A 75 -6.45 12.50 23.05
C ALA A 75 -6.20 13.19 21.70
N ALA A 76 -7.26 13.39 20.91
CA ALA A 76 -7.18 13.98 19.57
C ALA A 76 -6.53 15.38 19.56
N ASP A 77 -6.72 16.15 20.62
CA ASP A 77 -6.09 17.47 20.85
C ASP A 77 -4.62 17.39 21.30
N GLY A 78 -4.07 16.17 21.44
CA GLY A 78 -2.70 15.93 21.90
C GLY A 78 -2.51 16.01 23.43
N GLN A 79 -3.55 16.26 24.20
CA GLN A 79 -3.45 16.29 25.67
C GLN A 79 -3.36 14.86 26.23
N LYS A 80 -2.71 14.75 27.42
CA LYS A 80 -2.71 13.49 28.18
C LYS A 80 -4.15 13.15 28.57
N MET A 81 -4.56 11.91 28.30
CA MET A 81 -5.87 11.40 28.71
C MET A 81 -5.98 11.35 30.22
N SER A 82 -7.10 11.81 30.76
CA SER A 82 -7.42 11.63 32.17
C SER A 82 -8.95 11.54 32.38
N LYS A 83 -9.35 10.71 33.34
CA LYS A 83 -10.77 10.56 33.71
C LYS A 83 -11.38 11.89 34.18
N SER A 84 -10.60 12.72 34.90
CA SER A 84 -11.05 14.02 35.41
C SER A 84 -11.30 15.06 34.30
N LYS A 85 -10.66 14.92 33.14
CA LYS A 85 -10.87 15.81 31.96
C LYS A 85 -11.94 15.27 31.01
N GLY A 86 -12.41 14.03 31.19
CA GLY A 86 -13.40 13.42 30.31
C GLY A 86 -12.90 13.15 28.88
N ASN A 87 -11.59 13.18 28.65
CA ASN A 87 -10.97 13.00 27.33
C ASN A 87 -10.36 11.60 27.15
N VAL A 88 -10.79 10.65 27.94
CA VAL A 88 -10.38 9.25 27.82
C VAL A 88 -11.14 8.60 26.65
N VAL A 89 -10.42 8.03 25.73
CA VAL A 89 -10.99 7.23 24.66
C VAL A 89 -11.16 5.79 25.14
N ASP A 90 -12.38 5.27 25.04
CA ASP A 90 -12.66 3.88 25.34
C ASP A 90 -12.30 2.99 24.14
N PRO A 91 -11.32 2.08 24.28
CA PRO A 91 -10.95 1.17 23.18
C PRO A 91 -12.09 0.23 22.77
N LEU A 92 -12.95 -0.17 23.70
CA LEU A 92 -14.08 -1.08 23.41
C LEU A 92 -15.11 -0.36 22.54
N GLY A 93 -15.42 0.90 22.83
CA GLY A 93 -16.30 1.71 21.99
C GLY A 93 -15.75 1.92 20.56
N LEU A 94 -14.43 2.03 20.40
CA LEU A 94 -13.82 2.07 19.07
C LEU A 94 -13.90 0.73 18.35
N ILE A 95 -13.70 -0.38 19.07
CA ILE A 95 -13.81 -1.74 18.52
C ILE A 95 -15.25 -2.01 18.06
N ASP A 96 -16.24 -1.64 18.86
CA ASP A 96 -17.66 -1.80 18.50
C ASP A 96 -18.04 -1.00 17.26
N LYS A 97 -17.42 0.19 17.08
CA LYS A 97 -17.72 1.10 15.97
C LYS A 97 -16.96 0.75 14.68
N PHE A 98 -15.69 0.38 14.79
CA PHE A 98 -14.78 0.26 13.64
C PHE A 98 -14.19 -1.15 13.45
N GLY A 99 -14.34 -2.03 14.43
CA GLY A 99 -13.72 -3.35 14.45
C GLY A 99 -12.33 -3.36 15.11
N ALA A 100 -11.96 -4.51 15.68
CA ALA A 100 -10.70 -4.69 16.39
C ALA A 100 -9.49 -4.55 15.43
N ASP A 101 -9.59 -5.07 14.22
CA ASP A 101 -8.52 -5.01 13.23
C ASP A 101 -8.18 -3.57 12.81
N ALA A 102 -9.19 -2.71 12.66
CA ALA A 102 -8.98 -1.31 12.32
C ALA A 102 -8.22 -0.57 13.43
N LEU A 103 -8.58 -0.80 14.69
CA LEU A 103 -7.89 -0.20 15.83
C LEU A 103 -6.45 -0.74 15.97
N ARG A 104 -6.27 -2.07 15.82
CA ARG A 104 -4.93 -2.69 15.87
C ARG A 104 -4.01 -2.14 14.78
N PHE A 105 -4.52 -2.07 13.55
CA PHE A 105 -3.74 -1.53 12.43
C PHE A 105 -3.40 -0.05 12.63
N PHE A 106 -4.36 0.75 13.11
CA PHE A 106 -4.13 2.15 13.46
C PHE A 106 -2.99 2.28 14.47
N MET A 107 -3.00 1.47 15.54
CA MET A 107 -1.95 1.53 16.57
C MET A 107 -0.58 1.19 15.98
N ALA A 108 -0.49 0.14 15.15
CA ALA A 108 0.77 -0.23 14.51
C ALA A 108 1.27 0.82 13.52
N ALA A 109 0.39 1.35 12.68
CA ALA A 109 0.74 2.32 11.64
C ALA A 109 1.10 3.72 12.17
N MET A 110 0.61 4.08 13.35
CA MET A 110 0.85 5.37 13.97
C MET A 110 1.93 5.34 15.04
N GLU A 111 2.32 4.15 15.49
CA GLU A 111 3.37 3.98 16.47
C GLU A 111 4.73 4.27 15.82
N SER A 112 5.51 5.15 16.41
CA SER A 112 6.89 5.38 16.07
C SER A 112 7.70 5.56 17.34
N GLN A 113 8.92 5.03 17.36
CA GLN A 113 9.78 5.04 18.55
C GLN A 113 9.88 6.44 19.18
N GLY A 114 9.52 6.51 20.47
CA GLY A 114 9.65 7.73 21.27
C GLY A 114 8.66 8.85 20.95
N ARG A 115 7.62 8.58 20.16
CA ARG A 115 6.57 9.56 19.87
C ARG A 115 5.22 9.10 20.39
N ASP A 116 4.49 10.05 20.98
CA ASP A 116 3.12 9.79 21.42
C ASP A 116 2.17 9.70 20.22
N VAL A 117 1.22 8.77 20.29
CA VAL A 117 0.20 8.54 19.27
C VAL A 117 -1.02 9.41 19.61
N LYS A 118 -1.40 10.32 18.73
CA LYS A 118 -2.67 11.04 18.84
C LYS A 118 -3.81 10.18 18.31
N MET A 119 -4.81 9.95 19.16
CA MET A 119 -6.00 9.20 18.73
C MET A 119 -6.79 10.01 17.72
N ASP A 120 -7.01 9.42 16.54
CA ASP A 120 -7.80 10.02 15.45
C ASP A 120 -8.81 9.00 14.94
N GLU A 121 -10.08 9.19 15.31
CA GLU A 121 -11.16 8.29 14.90
C GLU A 121 -11.33 8.22 13.37
N LYS A 122 -11.07 9.31 12.64
CA LYS A 122 -11.16 9.31 11.17
C LYS A 122 -10.13 8.40 10.54
N ARG A 123 -8.93 8.33 11.13
CA ARG A 123 -7.91 7.39 10.66
C ARG A 123 -8.27 5.94 10.99
N VAL A 124 -8.83 5.68 12.18
CA VAL A 124 -9.36 4.34 12.51
C VAL A 124 -10.45 3.93 11.53
N GLU A 125 -11.36 4.85 11.18
CA GLU A 125 -12.36 4.64 10.13
C GLU A 125 -11.73 4.36 8.75
N GLY A 126 -10.65 5.04 8.41
CA GLY A 126 -9.86 4.77 7.19
C GLY A 126 -9.37 3.32 7.15
N TYR A 127 -8.86 2.80 8.25
CA TYR A 127 -8.40 1.41 8.32
C TYR A 127 -9.54 0.38 8.34
N ARG A 128 -10.75 0.75 8.84
CA ARG A 128 -11.96 -0.07 8.61
C ARG A 128 -12.30 -0.13 7.11
N ASN A 129 -12.19 0.98 6.40
CA ASN A 129 -12.41 1.02 4.96
C ASN A 129 -11.36 0.19 4.20
N PHE A 130 -10.13 0.15 4.70
CA PHE A 130 -9.09 -0.74 4.19
C PHE A 130 -9.47 -2.22 4.34
N ALA A 131 -9.96 -2.63 5.52
CA ALA A 131 -10.49 -3.98 5.74
C ALA A 131 -11.63 -4.30 4.76
N THR A 132 -12.55 -3.35 4.53
CA THR A 132 -13.63 -3.51 3.56
C THR A 132 -13.11 -3.67 2.13
N LYS A 133 -12.05 -2.93 1.76
CA LYS A 133 -11.41 -3.04 0.45
C LYS A 133 -10.78 -4.43 0.26
N LEU A 134 -10.10 -4.94 1.29
CA LEU A 134 -9.52 -6.29 1.28
C LEU A 134 -10.60 -7.37 1.11
N TRP A 135 -11.72 -7.25 1.84
CA TRP A 135 -12.87 -8.13 1.71
C TRP A 135 -13.44 -8.14 0.28
N ASN A 136 -13.60 -6.96 -0.30
CA ASN A 136 -14.11 -6.82 -1.66
C ASN A 136 -13.13 -7.40 -2.70
N ALA A 137 -11.82 -7.28 -2.47
CA ALA A 137 -10.80 -7.92 -3.30
C ALA A 137 -10.93 -9.45 -3.28
N ALA A 138 -11.09 -10.05 -2.10
CA ALA A 138 -11.32 -11.49 -1.95
C ALA A 138 -12.58 -11.94 -2.71
N ARG A 139 -13.69 -11.22 -2.54
CA ARG A 139 -14.94 -11.52 -3.26
C ARG A 139 -14.80 -11.41 -4.78
N PHE A 140 -14.06 -10.43 -5.25
CA PHE A 140 -13.75 -10.29 -6.68
C PHE A 140 -12.96 -11.50 -7.17
N LEU A 141 -11.92 -11.91 -6.47
CA LEU A 141 -11.09 -13.07 -6.80
C LEU A 141 -11.94 -14.35 -6.86
N GLN A 142 -12.70 -14.63 -5.81
CA GLN A 142 -13.61 -15.80 -5.76
C GLN A 142 -14.62 -15.81 -6.91
N SER A 143 -15.22 -14.66 -7.20
CA SER A 143 -16.22 -14.57 -8.29
C SER A 143 -15.63 -14.81 -9.67
N ASN A 144 -14.31 -14.76 -9.81
CA ASN A 144 -13.56 -15.06 -11.03
C ASN A 144 -12.83 -16.41 -10.99
N GLY A 145 -13.17 -17.26 -10.03
CA GLY A 145 -12.63 -18.61 -9.90
C GLY A 145 -11.20 -18.68 -9.36
N VAL A 146 -10.75 -17.62 -8.68
CA VAL A 146 -9.50 -17.62 -7.93
C VAL A 146 -9.80 -18.13 -6.52
N GLY A 147 -9.17 -19.20 -6.12
CA GLY A 147 -9.30 -19.82 -4.81
C GLY A 147 -8.00 -19.74 -4.01
N ALA A 148 -7.96 -20.50 -2.91
CA ALA A 148 -6.76 -20.70 -2.12
C ALA A 148 -5.63 -21.30 -2.95
N SER A 149 -4.42 -20.84 -2.70
CA SER A 149 -3.22 -21.37 -3.34
C SER A 149 -2.72 -22.64 -2.63
N THR A 150 -3.60 -23.63 -2.43
CA THR A 150 -3.30 -24.81 -1.61
C THR A 150 -2.26 -25.77 -2.21
N SER A 151 -2.02 -25.68 -3.49
CA SER A 151 -1.18 -26.65 -4.22
C SER A 151 -0.13 -26.02 -5.12
N VAL A 152 -0.05 -24.69 -5.14
CA VAL A 152 0.90 -24.04 -6.04
C VAL A 152 2.27 -24.05 -5.38
N ALA A 153 3.13 -24.91 -5.91
CA ALA A 153 4.53 -24.83 -5.57
C ALA A 153 5.06 -23.43 -5.96
N PRO A 154 5.83 -22.76 -5.12
CA PRO A 154 6.43 -21.47 -5.43
C PRO A 154 7.08 -21.40 -6.82
N LYS A 155 7.56 -22.52 -7.33
CA LYS A 155 8.15 -22.64 -8.64
C LYS A 155 7.19 -22.28 -9.79
N GLU A 156 5.91 -22.61 -9.71
CA GLU A 156 4.92 -22.32 -10.78
C GLU A 156 4.62 -20.82 -10.83
N VAL A 157 4.55 -20.16 -9.68
CA VAL A 157 4.37 -18.72 -9.58
C VAL A 157 5.58 -17.97 -10.14
N PHE A 158 6.79 -18.44 -9.81
CA PHE A 158 8.03 -17.81 -10.28
C PHE A 158 8.36 -18.12 -11.74
N SER A 159 7.64 -19.03 -12.38
CA SER A 159 7.71 -19.28 -13.81
C SER A 159 6.61 -18.58 -14.62
N ALA A 160 5.88 -17.63 -14.02
CA ALA A 160 4.89 -16.82 -14.72
C ALA A 160 5.48 -16.14 -15.96
N THR A 161 4.73 -16.10 -17.02
CA THR A 161 5.17 -15.57 -18.33
C THR A 161 4.51 -14.24 -18.67
N LEU A 162 3.35 -13.96 -18.09
CA LEU A 162 2.63 -12.70 -18.32
C LEU A 162 3.29 -11.54 -17.54
N PRO A 163 3.60 -10.41 -18.19
CA PRO A 163 4.27 -9.29 -17.53
C PRO A 163 3.54 -8.80 -16.27
N VAL A 164 2.21 -8.77 -16.27
CA VAL A 164 1.41 -8.35 -15.11
C VAL A 164 1.57 -9.30 -13.93
N ASN A 165 1.69 -10.61 -14.19
CA ASN A 165 1.89 -11.61 -13.16
C ASN A 165 3.33 -11.58 -12.62
N GLN A 166 4.32 -11.42 -13.50
CA GLN A 166 5.71 -11.23 -13.09
C GLN A 166 5.89 -9.96 -12.24
N TRP A 167 5.20 -8.88 -12.63
CA TRP A 167 5.20 -7.63 -11.89
C TRP A 167 4.68 -7.79 -10.46
N ILE A 168 3.50 -8.40 -10.28
CA ILE A 168 2.92 -8.54 -8.94
C ILE A 168 3.74 -9.49 -8.06
N VAL A 169 4.35 -10.53 -8.62
CA VAL A 169 5.30 -11.40 -7.90
C VAL A 169 6.49 -10.59 -7.40
N GLY A 170 7.08 -9.74 -8.25
CA GLY A 170 8.14 -8.83 -7.86
C GLY A 170 7.72 -7.90 -6.72
N LYS A 171 6.53 -7.28 -6.81
CA LYS A 171 5.99 -6.38 -5.79
C LYS A 171 5.71 -7.08 -4.45
N VAL A 172 5.26 -8.32 -4.46
CA VAL A 172 5.16 -9.13 -3.23
C VAL A 172 6.54 -9.29 -2.59
N MET A 173 7.57 -9.65 -3.37
CA MET A 173 8.94 -9.83 -2.85
C MET A 173 9.53 -8.54 -2.29
N ASP A 174 9.36 -7.42 -2.99
CA ASP A 174 9.80 -6.10 -2.52
C ASP A 174 9.12 -5.73 -1.20
N THR A 175 7.82 -6.03 -1.08
CA THR A 175 7.04 -5.77 0.14
C THR A 175 7.49 -6.65 1.30
N VAL A 176 7.72 -7.94 1.08
CA VAL A 176 8.29 -8.85 2.09
C VAL A 176 9.63 -8.33 2.59
N ALA A 177 10.53 -7.95 1.68
CA ALA A 177 11.83 -7.41 2.06
C ALA A 177 11.72 -6.12 2.88
N ALA A 178 10.80 -5.22 2.51
CA ALA A 178 10.55 -3.97 3.24
C ALA A 178 10.00 -4.24 4.65
N ILE A 179 9.06 -5.18 4.77
CA ILE A 179 8.48 -5.58 6.07
C ILE A 179 9.54 -6.25 6.95
N ASP A 180 10.31 -7.19 6.41
CA ASP A 180 11.36 -7.89 7.16
C ASP A 180 12.40 -6.91 7.71
N SER A 181 12.86 -5.96 6.87
CA SER A 181 13.77 -4.90 7.29
C SER A 181 13.15 -4.03 8.39
N ALA A 182 11.91 -3.60 8.23
CA ALA A 182 11.21 -2.78 9.21
C ALA A 182 11.02 -3.51 10.55
N LEU A 183 10.64 -4.78 10.53
CA LEU A 183 10.46 -5.60 11.73
C LEU A 183 11.79 -5.89 12.45
N ALA A 184 12.88 -6.11 11.71
CA ALA A 184 14.21 -6.28 12.29
C ALA A 184 14.66 -5.04 13.11
N ASP A 185 14.25 -3.85 12.66
CA ASP A 185 14.49 -2.58 13.32
C ASP A 185 13.37 -2.16 14.30
N LEU A 186 12.38 -3.03 14.52
CA LEU A 186 11.20 -2.76 15.36
C LEU A 186 10.40 -1.53 14.87
N ARG A 187 10.41 -1.25 13.57
CA ARG A 187 9.65 -0.18 12.91
C ARG A 187 8.29 -0.69 12.48
N PHE A 188 7.37 -0.87 13.45
CA PHE A 188 6.02 -1.38 13.16
C PHE A 188 5.22 -0.44 12.26
N ASP A 189 5.44 0.86 12.37
CA ASP A 189 4.88 1.89 11.49
C ASP A 189 5.28 1.66 10.02
N ALA A 190 6.57 1.44 9.77
CA ALA A 190 7.08 1.20 8.43
C ALA A 190 6.56 -0.11 7.84
N ALA A 191 6.51 -1.19 8.65
CA ALA A 191 5.96 -2.48 8.23
C ALA A 191 4.46 -2.37 7.88
N ALA A 192 3.66 -1.73 8.74
CA ALA A 192 2.24 -1.52 8.50
C ALA A 192 1.99 -0.65 7.25
N ASN A 193 2.78 0.41 7.04
CA ASN A 193 2.66 1.25 5.86
C ASN A 193 3.07 0.50 4.57
N ALA A 194 4.13 -0.30 4.60
CA ALA A 194 4.55 -1.09 3.44
C ALA A 194 3.43 -2.01 2.95
N ILE A 195 2.83 -2.81 3.85
CA ILE A 195 1.73 -3.70 3.46
C ILE A 195 0.47 -2.93 3.05
N TYR A 196 0.17 -1.80 3.71
CA TYR A 196 -0.98 -0.97 3.35
C TYR A 196 -0.89 -0.47 1.91
N HIS A 197 0.25 0.15 1.54
CA HIS A 197 0.45 0.69 0.20
C HIS A 197 0.48 -0.41 -0.86
N PHE A 198 1.14 -1.52 -0.60
CA PHE A 198 1.12 -2.65 -1.51
C PHE A 198 -0.32 -3.15 -1.78
N VAL A 199 -1.10 -3.37 -0.73
CA VAL A 199 -2.47 -3.88 -0.88
C VAL A 199 -3.39 -2.85 -1.53
N TRP A 200 -3.31 -1.59 -1.08
CA TRP A 200 -4.23 -0.56 -1.56
C TRP A 200 -3.89 -0.12 -2.97
N ASP A 201 -2.65 0.35 -3.17
CA ASP A 201 -2.26 1.04 -4.39
C ASP A 201 -1.88 0.06 -5.50
N GLU A 202 -1.06 -0.97 -5.19
CA GLU A 202 -0.53 -1.86 -6.22
C GLU A 202 -1.46 -3.06 -6.50
N PHE A 203 -1.89 -3.77 -5.47
CA PHE A 203 -2.73 -4.95 -5.67
C PHE A 203 -4.17 -4.58 -6.06
N CYS A 204 -4.86 -3.77 -5.24
CA CYS A 204 -6.27 -3.47 -5.49
C CYS A 204 -6.49 -2.47 -6.63
N ASP A 205 -5.72 -1.37 -6.69
CA ASP A 205 -5.97 -0.30 -7.66
C ASP A 205 -5.39 -0.63 -9.05
N TRP A 206 -4.32 -1.43 -9.11
CA TRP A 206 -3.69 -1.76 -10.38
C TRP A 206 -3.79 -3.23 -10.76
N TYR A 207 -3.27 -4.16 -9.95
CA TYR A 207 -3.22 -5.56 -10.35
C TYR A 207 -4.60 -6.12 -10.66
N LEU A 208 -5.55 -5.97 -9.74
CA LEU A 208 -6.92 -6.46 -9.96
C LEU A 208 -7.57 -5.81 -11.19
N GLU A 209 -7.31 -4.54 -11.45
CA GLU A 209 -7.82 -3.88 -12.65
C GLU A 209 -7.14 -4.40 -13.93
N LEU A 210 -5.84 -4.64 -13.92
CA LEU A 210 -5.11 -5.15 -15.07
C LEU A 210 -5.58 -6.56 -15.48
N ILE A 211 -5.79 -7.44 -14.51
CA ILE A 211 -6.18 -8.84 -14.78
C ILE A 211 -7.66 -9.03 -15.07
N LYS A 212 -8.52 -8.01 -14.92
CA LYS A 212 -9.97 -8.12 -15.18
C LYS A 212 -10.28 -8.65 -16.57
N ALA A 213 -9.55 -8.22 -17.58
CA ALA A 213 -9.79 -8.63 -18.97
C ALA A 213 -9.50 -10.13 -19.15
N ASP A 214 -8.40 -10.62 -18.60
CA ASP A 214 -8.02 -12.03 -18.70
C ASP A 214 -9.03 -12.90 -17.94
N LEU A 215 -9.43 -12.53 -16.73
CA LEU A 215 -10.39 -13.29 -15.93
C LEU A 215 -11.83 -13.26 -16.49
N SER A 216 -12.24 -12.17 -17.17
CA SER A 216 -13.58 -12.01 -17.73
C SER A 216 -13.79 -12.82 -19.01
N SER A 217 -12.73 -13.14 -19.72
CA SER A 217 -12.79 -13.83 -21.03
C SER A 217 -13.41 -15.23 -20.96
N VAL A 218 -13.44 -15.84 -19.79
CA VAL A 218 -14.05 -17.16 -19.53
C VAL A 218 -15.57 -17.10 -19.34
N ARG A 219 -16.13 -15.92 -19.07
CA ARG A 219 -17.58 -15.71 -18.89
C ARG A 219 -18.34 -15.49 -20.20
N ALA A 220 -17.65 -15.29 -21.33
CA ALA A 220 -18.31 -15.26 -22.62
C ALA A 220 -18.90 -16.65 -22.88
N GLU A 221 -20.24 -16.74 -22.86
CA GLU A 221 -21.00 -17.93 -23.20
C GLU A 221 -20.51 -18.51 -24.55
N PRO A 222 -20.61 -19.83 -24.76
CA PRO A 222 -20.30 -20.42 -26.04
C PRO A 222 -21.24 -19.78 -27.07
N VAL A 223 -20.74 -18.82 -27.82
CA VAL A 223 -21.38 -18.40 -29.06
C VAL A 223 -21.54 -19.66 -29.86
N GLU A 224 -22.79 -19.97 -30.17
CA GLU A 224 -23.17 -21.15 -31.00
C GLU A 224 -22.14 -21.37 -32.12
N ALA A 225 -21.56 -22.54 -32.10
CA ALA A 225 -20.55 -22.95 -33.05
C ALA A 225 -21.09 -22.85 -34.47
N SER A 226 -20.96 -21.69 -35.08
CA SER A 226 -21.02 -21.58 -36.51
C SER A 226 -19.75 -22.23 -37.07
N SER A 227 -19.99 -23.31 -37.81
CA SER A 227 -19.09 -24.20 -38.45
C SER A 227 -17.91 -23.58 -39.20
N LEU A 228 -16.82 -23.29 -38.51
CA LEU A 228 -15.48 -23.10 -39.06
C LEU A 228 -14.47 -23.57 -38.00
N SER A 229 -14.24 -24.90 -38.01
CA SER A 229 -13.14 -25.54 -37.28
C SER A 229 -11.83 -25.26 -38.01
N SER A 230 -11.21 -24.12 -37.76
CA SER A 230 -9.82 -23.92 -38.15
C SER A 230 -8.93 -24.21 -36.91
N GLU A 231 -7.84 -24.97 -37.13
CA GLU A 231 -6.83 -25.28 -36.10
C GLU A 231 -6.34 -24.04 -35.37
N GLY A 232 -6.33 -22.87 -36.01
CA GLY A 232 -6.00 -21.59 -35.43
C GLY A 232 -6.93 -21.12 -34.30
N ASN A 233 -8.25 -21.45 -34.39
CA ASN A 233 -9.20 -21.09 -33.32
C ASN A 233 -9.04 -21.97 -32.08
N VAL A 234 -8.59 -23.20 -32.22
CA VAL A 234 -8.32 -24.10 -31.10
C VAL A 234 -7.06 -23.65 -30.35
N ALA A 235 -5.98 -23.34 -31.07
CA ALA A 235 -4.73 -22.83 -30.48
C ALA A 235 -4.93 -21.50 -29.73
N LEU A 236 -5.74 -20.58 -30.28
CA LEU A 236 -6.06 -19.30 -29.60
C LEU A 236 -6.86 -19.53 -28.31
N ARG A 237 -7.84 -20.43 -28.31
CA ARG A 237 -8.61 -20.78 -27.10
C ARG A 237 -7.74 -21.45 -26.04
N GLN A 238 -6.83 -22.31 -26.44
CA GLN A 238 -5.90 -22.98 -25.54
C GLN A 238 -4.96 -21.96 -24.92
N ALA A 239 -4.30 -21.09 -25.70
CA ALA A 239 -3.43 -20.03 -25.20
C ALA A 239 -4.15 -19.07 -24.25
N GLN A 240 -5.43 -18.74 -24.56
CA GLN A 240 -6.25 -17.93 -23.68
C GLN A 240 -6.59 -18.64 -22.36
N GLY A 241 -6.87 -19.94 -22.39
CA GLY A 241 -7.09 -20.76 -21.21
C GLY A 241 -5.84 -20.82 -20.32
N GLU A 242 -4.66 -21.02 -20.91
CA GLU A 242 -3.39 -21.04 -20.19
C GLU A 242 -3.09 -19.70 -19.50
N ARG A 243 -3.34 -18.57 -20.17
CA ARG A 243 -3.19 -17.21 -19.58
C ARG A 243 -4.11 -16.99 -18.38
N VAL A 244 -5.36 -17.43 -18.48
CA VAL A 244 -6.34 -17.30 -17.39
C VAL A 244 -5.92 -18.14 -16.19
N GLU A 245 -5.44 -19.36 -16.42
CA GLU A 245 -5.00 -20.24 -15.33
C GLU A 245 -3.73 -19.73 -14.66
N GLU A 246 -2.75 -19.24 -15.43
CA GLU A 246 -1.58 -18.57 -14.87
C GLU A 246 -2.00 -17.39 -13.98
N THR A 247 -2.91 -16.54 -14.48
CA THR A 247 -3.38 -15.35 -13.74
C THR A 247 -4.13 -15.74 -12.46
N ARG A 248 -4.98 -16.78 -12.50
CA ARG A 248 -5.65 -17.28 -11.28
C ARG A 248 -4.67 -17.78 -10.25
N THR A 249 -3.70 -18.56 -10.69
CA THR A 249 -2.65 -19.14 -9.85
C THR A 249 -1.84 -18.03 -9.15
N VAL A 250 -1.36 -17.05 -9.92
CA VAL A 250 -0.57 -15.94 -9.37
C VAL A 250 -1.42 -15.04 -8.47
N ALA A 251 -2.66 -14.73 -8.87
CA ALA A 251 -3.55 -13.90 -8.06
C ALA A 251 -3.91 -14.56 -6.72
N GLY A 252 -4.17 -15.87 -6.71
CA GLY A 252 -4.42 -16.63 -5.48
C GLY A 252 -3.21 -16.63 -4.57
N TRP A 253 -2.03 -16.91 -5.11
CA TRP A 253 -0.79 -16.87 -4.35
C TRP A 253 -0.48 -15.46 -3.79
N ALA A 254 -0.59 -14.42 -4.61
CA ALA A 254 -0.33 -13.05 -4.16
C ALA A 254 -1.28 -12.63 -3.04
N PHE A 255 -2.56 -13.03 -3.13
CA PHE A 255 -3.54 -12.77 -2.09
C PHE A 255 -3.22 -13.53 -0.80
N ASP A 256 -2.79 -14.79 -0.89
CA ASP A 256 -2.33 -15.55 0.27
C ASP A 256 -1.12 -14.89 0.96
N GLN A 257 -0.14 -14.38 0.18
CA GLN A 257 0.98 -13.64 0.76
C GLN A 257 0.52 -12.35 1.47
N ILE A 258 -0.47 -11.65 0.90
CA ILE A 258 -1.09 -10.48 1.54
C ILE A 258 -1.68 -10.87 2.90
N LEU A 259 -2.46 -11.96 2.96
CA LEU A 259 -3.07 -12.41 4.21
C LEU A 259 -2.02 -12.76 5.26
N VAL A 260 -0.95 -13.46 4.88
CA VAL A 260 0.16 -13.81 5.81
C VAL A 260 0.86 -12.55 6.33
N MET A 261 1.25 -11.62 5.44
CA MET A 261 1.94 -10.39 5.83
C MET A 261 1.07 -9.45 6.68
N LEU A 262 -0.23 -9.44 6.43
CA LEU A 262 -1.17 -8.57 7.13
C LEU A 262 -1.65 -9.14 8.46
N HIS A 263 -1.58 -10.47 8.64
CA HIS A 263 -2.11 -11.17 9.83
C HIS A 263 -1.59 -10.63 11.17
N PRO A 264 -0.31 -10.28 11.36
CA PRO A 264 0.17 -9.69 12.61
C PRO A 264 -0.55 -8.41 13.01
N PHE A 265 -1.05 -7.66 12.05
CA PHE A 265 -1.72 -6.37 12.23
C PHE A 265 -3.25 -6.51 12.33
N MET A 266 -3.85 -7.33 11.48
CA MET A 266 -5.29 -7.51 11.31
C MET A 266 -5.70 -9.00 11.36
N PRO A 267 -5.52 -9.66 12.50
CA PRO A 267 -5.65 -11.12 12.59
C PRO A 267 -7.05 -11.66 12.31
N PHE A 268 -8.11 -10.91 12.64
CA PHE A 268 -9.46 -11.46 12.56
C PHE A 268 -9.96 -11.53 11.10
N ILE A 269 -9.86 -10.44 10.35
CA ILE A 269 -10.29 -10.43 8.95
C ILE A 269 -9.40 -11.31 8.07
N THR A 270 -8.11 -11.36 8.34
CA THR A 270 -7.19 -12.16 7.53
C THR A 270 -7.41 -13.66 7.76
N GLU A 271 -7.68 -14.10 8.99
CA GLU A 271 -8.04 -15.49 9.30
C GLU A 271 -9.36 -15.87 8.64
N GLU A 272 -10.37 -15.02 8.73
CA GLU A 272 -11.67 -15.24 8.07
C GLU A 272 -11.51 -15.39 6.55
N LEU A 273 -10.75 -14.48 5.93
CA LEU A 273 -10.50 -14.52 4.49
C LEU A 273 -9.64 -15.73 4.08
N TRP A 274 -8.71 -16.16 4.92
CA TRP A 274 -7.87 -17.33 4.68
C TRP A 274 -8.72 -18.59 4.48
N HIS A 275 -9.67 -18.81 5.35
CA HIS A 275 -10.61 -19.94 5.25
C HIS A 275 -11.69 -19.71 4.19
N ALA A 276 -12.16 -18.48 3.99
CA ALA A 276 -13.15 -18.17 2.97
C ALA A 276 -12.65 -18.39 1.54
N MET A 277 -11.33 -18.24 1.29
CA MET A 277 -10.75 -18.43 -0.04
C MET A 277 -10.68 -19.90 -0.48
N GLY A 278 -10.76 -20.85 0.43
CA GLY A 278 -10.75 -22.29 0.13
C GLY A 278 -10.34 -23.14 1.33
N GLU A 279 -10.28 -24.46 1.11
CA GLU A 279 -9.84 -25.40 2.13
C GLU A 279 -8.37 -25.19 2.49
N ARG A 280 -8.04 -25.29 3.77
CA ARG A 280 -6.70 -25.07 4.33
C ARG A 280 -6.33 -26.18 5.30
N ASP A 281 -5.08 -26.61 5.24
CA ASP A 281 -4.53 -27.62 6.16
C ASP A 281 -4.28 -27.08 7.56
N ALA A 282 -4.18 -25.76 7.70
CA ALA A 282 -3.88 -25.08 8.96
C ALA A 282 -4.43 -23.65 8.99
N ASP A 283 -4.62 -23.15 10.20
CA ASP A 283 -4.96 -21.75 10.44
C ASP A 283 -3.84 -20.81 10.02
N LEU A 284 -4.19 -19.59 9.63
CA LEU A 284 -3.23 -18.57 9.15
C LEU A 284 -2.18 -18.21 10.21
N ILE A 285 -2.56 -18.22 11.48
CA ILE A 285 -1.66 -17.91 12.60
C ILE A 285 -0.41 -18.80 12.66
N ILE A 286 -0.46 -20.00 12.09
CA ILE A 286 0.69 -20.93 12.02
C ILE A 286 1.23 -21.11 10.61
N ALA A 287 0.75 -20.32 9.64
CA ALA A 287 1.26 -20.32 8.28
C ALA A 287 2.73 -19.86 8.23
N GLN A 288 3.46 -20.34 7.24
CA GLN A 288 4.83 -19.91 7.03
C GLN A 288 4.88 -18.46 6.54
N TRP A 289 5.82 -17.70 7.12
CA TRP A 289 6.13 -16.37 6.63
C TRP A 289 6.71 -16.45 5.21
N PRO A 290 6.38 -15.50 4.32
CA PRO A 290 6.86 -15.52 2.94
C PRO A 290 8.39 -15.56 2.87
N LEU A 291 8.92 -16.43 2.02
CA LEU A 291 10.35 -16.51 1.79
C LEU A 291 10.76 -15.58 0.65
N LEU A 292 11.82 -14.81 0.87
CA LEU A 292 12.40 -14.00 -0.19
C LEU A 292 13.02 -14.90 -1.25
N VAL A 293 12.53 -14.77 -2.47
CA VAL A 293 13.12 -15.39 -3.66
C VAL A 293 13.46 -14.25 -4.62
N THR A 294 14.62 -14.35 -5.25
CA THR A 294 15.04 -13.31 -6.21
C THR A 294 14.04 -13.27 -7.37
N PRO A 295 13.39 -12.15 -7.63
CA PRO A 295 12.49 -12.00 -8.78
C PRO A 295 13.27 -12.23 -10.08
N GLY A 296 12.64 -12.91 -11.05
CA GLY A 296 13.29 -13.23 -12.31
C GLY A 296 13.54 -12.01 -13.18
N ASP A 297 12.54 -11.52 -13.87
CA ASP A 297 12.68 -10.53 -14.93
C ASP A 297 12.30 -9.10 -14.46
N THR A 298 13.27 -8.20 -14.43
CA THR A 298 13.06 -6.77 -14.14
C THR A 298 12.41 -6.01 -15.30
N SER A 299 12.41 -6.57 -16.53
CA SER A 299 11.82 -5.91 -17.71
C SER A 299 10.30 -5.85 -17.63
N ALA A 300 9.66 -6.90 -17.13
CA ALA A 300 8.22 -6.95 -16.89
C ALA A 300 7.77 -5.90 -15.87
N GLN A 301 8.58 -5.71 -14.83
CA GLN A 301 8.35 -4.70 -13.81
C GLN A 301 8.37 -3.29 -14.43
N ALA A 302 9.41 -2.98 -15.21
CA ALA A 302 9.55 -1.70 -15.91
C ALA A 302 8.41 -1.44 -16.90
N GLU A 303 7.93 -2.48 -17.61
CA GLU A 303 6.82 -2.37 -18.55
C GLU A 303 5.49 -2.03 -17.87
N ILE A 304 5.14 -2.73 -16.81
CA ILE A 304 3.87 -2.47 -16.10
C ILE A 304 3.92 -1.12 -15.36
N GLU A 305 5.03 -0.76 -14.76
CA GLU A 305 5.20 0.55 -14.14
C GLU A 305 5.11 1.70 -15.17
N TRP A 306 5.65 1.50 -16.39
CA TRP A 306 5.45 2.42 -17.48
C TRP A 306 3.96 2.56 -17.86
N LEU A 307 3.23 1.45 -17.98
CA LEU A 307 1.79 1.48 -18.25
C LEU A 307 1.02 2.23 -17.16
N ILE A 308 1.36 1.99 -15.89
CA ILE A 308 0.77 2.68 -14.74
C ILE A 308 1.01 4.18 -14.80
N ARG A 309 2.25 4.62 -15.11
CA ARG A 309 2.58 6.05 -15.28
C ARG A 309 1.77 6.67 -16.42
N LEU A 310 1.70 5.99 -17.55
CA LEU A 310 0.96 6.48 -18.72
C LEU A 310 -0.55 6.62 -18.44
N VAL A 311 -1.18 5.58 -17.92
CA VAL A 311 -2.61 5.61 -17.57
C VAL A 311 -2.90 6.68 -16.51
N SER A 312 -2.03 6.81 -15.51
CA SER A 312 -2.17 7.83 -14.46
C SER A 312 -2.07 9.24 -15.04
N ALA A 313 -1.11 9.49 -15.92
CA ALA A 313 -0.94 10.78 -16.58
C ALA A 313 -2.14 11.12 -17.50
N ILE A 314 -2.67 10.13 -18.23
CA ILE A 314 -3.88 10.28 -19.02
C ILE A 314 -5.09 10.65 -18.14
N ARG A 315 -5.29 9.93 -17.02
CA ARG A 315 -6.39 10.21 -16.09
C ARG A 315 -6.28 11.59 -15.45
N THR A 316 -5.07 12.01 -15.10
CA THR A 316 -4.80 13.35 -14.57
C THR A 316 -5.15 14.41 -15.61
N ALA A 317 -4.63 14.29 -16.84
CA ALA A 317 -4.94 15.23 -17.91
C ALA A 317 -6.45 15.33 -18.19
N ARG A 318 -7.15 14.19 -18.25
CA ARG A 318 -8.61 14.15 -18.44
C ARG A 318 -9.36 14.88 -17.32
N THR A 319 -8.93 14.70 -16.08
CA THR A 319 -9.55 15.35 -14.91
C THR A 319 -9.30 16.85 -14.89
N GLU A 320 -8.06 17.27 -15.13
CA GLU A 320 -7.66 18.67 -15.14
C GLU A 320 -8.35 19.47 -16.27
N LEU A 321 -8.58 18.83 -17.42
CA LEU A 321 -9.21 19.41 -18.60
C LEU A 321 -10.72 19.17 -18.67
N ASN A 322 -11.34 18.71 -17.60
CA ASN A 322 -12.79 18.43 -17.52
C ASN A 322 -13.33 17.55 -18.66
N VAL A 323 -12.52 16.61 -19.15
CA VAL A 323 -12.98 15.64 -20.15
C VAL A 323 -14.08 14.75 -19.52
N PRO A 324 -15.24 14.62 -20.16
CA PRO A 324 -16.32 13.80 -19.62
C PRO A 324 -15.84 12.38 -19.27
N PRO A 325 -16.18 11.83 -18.09
CA PRO A 325 -15.67 10.53 -17.65
C PRO A 325 -16.00 9.37 -18.60
N GLY A 326 -17.12 9.46 -19.33
CA GLY A 326 -17.55 8.46 -20.30
C GLY A 326 -16.90 8.56 -21.67
N ALA A 327 -16.29 9.71 -22.03
CA ALA A 327 -15.72 9.93 -23.35
C ALA A 327 -14.54 9.02 -23.60
N LYS A 328 -14.50 8.40 -24.78
CA LYS A 328 -13.31 7.72 -25.29
C LYS A 328 -12.61 8.67 -26.26
N LEU A 329 -11.29 8.73 -26.18
CA LEU A 329 -10.47 9.64 -26.97
C LEU A 329 -9.56 8.85 -27.91
N PRO A 330 -9.34 9.33 -29.14
CA PRO A 330 -8.23 8.86 -29.95
C PRO A 330 -6.91 9.28 -29.27
N MET A 331 -5.85 8.55 -29.52
CA MET A 331 -4.50 8.87 -29.04
C MET A 331 -3.50 8.75 -30.18
N VAL A 332 -2.67 9.77 -30.34
CA VAL A 332 -1.54 9.79 -31.27
C VAL A 332 -0.25 9.70 -30.47
N VAL A 333 0.69 8.89 -30.92
CA VAL A 333 2.00 8.73 -30.28
C VAL A 333 3.05 9.28 -31.19
N SER A 334 3.82 10.26 -30.74
CA SER A 334 4.99 10.81 -31.43
C SER A 334 6.26 10.48 -30.65
N ASP A 335 7.37 10.43 -31.33
CA ASP A 335 8.72 10.22 -30.80
C ASP A 335 8.92 8.89 -30.03
N GLY A 336 8.03 7.92 -30.26
CA GLY A 336 8.09 6.61 -29.60
C GLY A 336 9.26 5.75 -30.10
N SER A 337 10.05 5.20 -29.18
CA SER A 337 11.09 4.19 -29.47
C SER A 337 10.48 2.85 -29.90
N GLU A 338 11.31 1.94 -30.42
CA GLU A 338 10.86 0.56 -30.68
C GLU A 338 10.33 -0.14 -29.41
N GLU A 339 10.90 0.19 -28.24
CA GLU A 339 10.42 -0.35 -26.98
C GLU A 339 9.02 0.17 -26.63
N THR A 340 8.77 1.48 -26.86
CA THR A 340 7.45 2.07 -26.70
C THR A 340 6.43 1.40 -27.63
N HIS A 341 6.76 1.12 -28.88
CA HIS A 341 5.90 0.38 -29.78
C HIS A 341 5.59 -1.02 -29.27
N ARG A 342 6.62 -1.78 -28.87
CA ARG A 342 6.44 -3.14 -28.31
C ARG A 342 5.56 -3.14 -27.06
N ARG A 343 5.73 -2.16 -26.16
CA ARG A 343 4.89 -2.02 -24.96
C ARG A 343 3.44 -1.71 -25.31
N LEU A 344 3.21 -0.82 -26.27
CA LEU A 344 1.86 -0.49 -26.76
C LEU A 344 1.17 -1.67 -27.43
N ASP A 345 1.90 -2.47 -28.21
CA ASP A 345 1.36 -3.69 -28.82
C ASP A 345 0.93 -4.70 -27.76
N ARG A 346 1.73 -4.91 -26.70
CA ARG A 346 1.40 -5.84 -25.62
C ARG A 346 0.31 -5.32 -24.68
N GLN A 347 0.34 -4.03 -24.34
CA GLN A 347 -0.51 -3.41 -23.32
C GLN A 347 -1.66 -2.58 -23.88
N GLY A 348 -1.83 -2.52 -25.20
CA GLY A 348 -2.82 -1.66 -25.86
C GLY A 348 -4.26 -1.90 -25.38
N ALA A 349 -4.65 -3.15 -25.15
CA ALA A 349 -5.97 -3.48 -24.62
C ALA A 349 -6.20 -2.95 -23.20
N ALA A 350 -5.19 -3.06 -22.32
CA ALA A 350 -5.24 -2.53 -20.97
C ALA A 350 -5.28 -0.99 -21.00
N LEU A 351 -4.45 -0.38 -21.83
CA LEU A 351 -4.40 1.08 -22.03
C LEU A 351 -5.75 1.61 -22.55
N ALA A 352 -6.32 0.99 -23.57
CA ALA A 352 -7.61 1.37 -24.14
C ALA A 352 -8.73 1.34 -23.09
N ARG A 353 -8.75 0.31 -22.26
CA ARG A 353 -9.74 0.15 -21.20
C ARG A 353 -9.52 1.14 -20.05
N LEU A 354 -8.29 1.22 -19.50
CA LEU A 354 -7.98 2.00 -18.29
C LEU A 354 -7.82 3.48 -18.55
N GLY A 355 -7.28 3.86 -19.73
CA GLY A 355 -7.12 5.24 -20.21
C GLY A 355 -8.36 5.77 -20.93
N ARG A 356 -9.34 4.90 -21.26
CA ARG A 356 -10.49 5.21 -22.12
C ARG A 356 -10.04 5.73 -23.47
N ILE A 357 -9.13 5.01 -24.10
CA ILE A 357 -8.62 5.28 -25.45
C ILE A 357 -9.48 4.52 -26.47
N GLU A 358 -9.95 5.23 -27.51
CA GLU A 358 -10.76 4.67 -28.57
C GLU A 358 -9.88 4.02 -29.66
N SER A 359 -8.84 4.72 -30.08
CA SER A 359 -7.90 4.29 -31.11
C SER A 359 -6.51 4.80 -30.78
N LEU A 360 -5.50 4.07 -31.24
CA LEU A 360 -4.10 4.43 -31.10
C LEU A 360 -3.47 4.48 -32.48
N THR A 361 -2.79 5.59 -32.79
CA THR A 361 -2.06 5.79 -34.03
C THR A 361 -0.68 6.37 -33.75
N PHE A 362 0.25 6.16 -34.67
CA PHE A 362 1.58 6.73 -34.58
C PHE A 362 1.72 7.83 -35.66
N GLY A 363 2.31 8.96 -35.33
CA GLY A 363 2.49 10.05 -36.23
C GLY A 363 2.71 11.40 -35.58
N GLU A 364 2.61 12.46 -36.36
CA GLU A 364 2.73 13.83 -35.88
C GLU A 364 1.49 14.31 -35.14
N ALA A 365 1.69 15.30 -34.27
CA ALA A 365 0.60 15.92 -33.54
C ALA A 365 -0.47 16.47 -34.49
N PRO A 366 -1.77 16.20 -34.27
CA PRO A 366 -2.82 16.81 -35.07
C PRO A 366 -2.85 18.33 -34.89
N THR A 367 -3.18 19.05 -35.97
CA THR A 367 -3.43 20.50 -35.91
C THR A 367 -4.75 20.73 -35.20
N GLY A 368 -4.75 21.25 -33.97
CA GLY A 368 -5.94 21.52 -33.16
C GLY A 368 -5.63 21.44 -31.67
N GLY A 369 -6.61 21.74 -30.85
CA GLY A 369 -6.44 21.62 -29.39
C GLY A 369 -6.32 20.17 -28.96
N ALA A 370 -5.22 19.83 -28.35
CA ALA A 370 -4.91 18.49 -27.86
C ALA A 370 -4.18 18.57 -26.53
N ALA A 371 -4.38 17.56 -25.69
CA ALA A 371 -3.57 17.40 -24.48
C ALA A 371 -2.32 16.60 -24.81
N GLN A 372 -1.16 17.12 -24.44
CA GLN A 372 0.12 16.44 -24.58
C GLN A 372 0.56 15.85 -23.25
N ILE A 373 1.01 14.62 -23.28
CA ILE A 373 1.44 13.84 -22.13
C ILE A 373 2.80 13.22 -22.49
N VAL A 374 3.83 13.56 -21.74
CA VAL A 374 5.16 12.98 -21.95
C VAL A 374 5.38 11.88 -20.92
N VAL A 375 5.72 10.70 -21.39
CA VAL A 375 6.12 9.56 -20.53
C VAL A 375 7.38 8.95 -21.13
N ASP A 376 8.44 8.96 -20.37
CA ASP A 376 9.78 8.61 -20.80
C ASP A 376 10.18 9.45 -22.05
N GLU A 377 10.51 8.81 -23.16
CA GLU A 377 10.90 9.51 -24.41
C GLU A 377 9.72 9.84 -25.33
N ALA A 378 8.53 9.28 -25.10
CA ALA A 378 7.41 9.40 -26.02
C ALA A 378 6.41 10.48 -25.59
N THR A 379 5.81 11.13 -26.57
CA THR A 379 4.72 12.09 -26.38
C THR A 379 3.40 11.46 -26.83
N PHE A 380 2.46 11.39 -25.89
CA PHE A 380 1.10 10.86 -26.08
C PHE A 380 0.14 12.05 -26.21
N ILE A 381 -0.54 12.13 -27.32
CA ILE A 381 -1.37 13.27 -27.69
C ILE A 381 -2.82 12.83 -27.72
N LEU A 382 -3.65 13.51 -26.95
CA LEU A 382 -5.10 13.29 -26.90
C LEU A 382 -5.82 14.46 -27.59
N PRO A 383 -6.29 14.30 -28.84
CA PRO A 383 -7.13 15.30 -29.49
C PRO A 383 -8.40 15.54 -28.69
N LEU A 384 -8.71 16.81 -28.42
CA LEU A 384 -9.85 17.22 -27.60
C LEU A 384 -10.92 17.96 -28.40
N GLU A 385 -10.67 18.20 -29.67
CA GLU A 385 -11.61 18.87 -30.58
C GLU A 385 -12.94 18.08 -30.66
N GLY A 386 -14.05 18.77 -30.47
CA GLY A 386 -15.38 18.14 -30.45
C GLY A 386 -15.74 17.41 -29.15
N VAL A 387 -14.82 17.30 -28.20
CA VAL A 387 -15.04 16.67 -26.89
C VAL A 387 -15.25 17.71 -25.79
N ILE A 388 -14.43 18.78 -25.83
CA ILE A 388 -14.56 19.93 -24.93
C ILE A 388 -14.46 21.23 -25.73
N ASP A 389 -15.00 22.32 -25.18
CA ASP A 389 -14.73 23.66 -25.69
C ASP A 389 -13.35 24.14 -25.19
N ILE A 390 -12.36 24.02 -26.05
CA ILE A 390 -10.97 24.31 -25.69
C ILE A 390 -10.78 25.79 -25.33
N ALA A 391 -11.47 26.71 -26.02
CA ALA A 391 -11.35 28.14 -25.74
C ALA A 391 -11.95 28.48 -24.38
N ALA A 392 -13.12 27.92 -24.06
CA ALA A 392 -13.77 28.09 -22.77
C ALA A 392 -12.92 27.45 -21.65
N GLU A 393 -12.30 26.28 -21.89
CA GLU A 393 -11.48 25.59 -20.90
C GLU A 393 -10.16 26.34 -20.65
N LYS A 394 -9.48 26.83 -21.67
CA LYS A 394 -8.30 27.71 -21.51
C LYS A 394 -8.65 28.97 -20.70
N ALA A 395 -9.79 29.60 -20.96
CA ALA A 395 -10.24 30.76 -20.21
C ALA A 395 -10.54 30.44 -18.75
N ARG A 396 -11.15 29.27 -18.48
CA ARG A 396 -11.45 28.77 -17.13
C ARG A 396 -10.15 28.52 -16.34
N LEU A 397 -9.21 27.80 -16.94
CA LEU A 397 -7.90 27.48 -16.32
C LEU A 397 -7.09 28.76 -16.06
N ALA A 398 -7.02 29.68 -17.01
CA ALA A 398 -6.34 30.96 -16.85
C ALA A 398 -6.93 31.79 -15.69
N LYS A 399 -8.25 31.82 -15.58
CA LYS A 399 -8.94 32.51 -14.48
C LYS A 399 -8.66 31.85 -13.13
N ALA A 400 -8.70 30.53 -13.07
CA ALA A 400 -8.41 29.78 -11.85
C ALA A 400 -6.94 29.96 -11.42
N LEU A 401 -6.00 29.90 -12.39
CA LEU A 401 -4.57 30.14 -12.16
C LEU A 401 -4.31 31.52 -11.57
N ALA A 402 -4.91 32.57 -12.17
CA ALA A 402 -4.76 33.93 -11.67
C ALA A 402 -5.29 34.10 -10.25
N ALA A 403 -6.40 33.41 -9.90
CA ALA A 403 -6.96 33.39 -8.55
C ALA A 403 -6.02 32.70 -7.56
N ALA A 404 -5.52 31.49 -7.90
CA ALA A 404 -4.60 30.72 -7.06
C ALA A 404 -3.27 31.48 -6.84
N GLN A 405 -2.71 32.10 -7.89
CA GLN A 405 -1.50 32.92 -7.80
C GLN A 405 -1.72 34.12 -6.86
N LYS A 406 -2.84 34.80 -6.99
CA LYS A 406 -3.18 35.96 -6.12
C LYS A 406 -3.27 35.56 -4.64
N GLU A 407 -3.92 34.43 -4.36
CA GLU A 407 -4.03 33.89 -2.97
C GLU A 407 -2.65 33.46 -2.43
N ARG A 408 -1.86 32.75 -3.24
CA ARG A 408 -0.48 32.37 -2.92
C ARG A 408 0.36 33.59 -2.58
N ASP A 409 0.35 34.61 -3.42
CA ASP A 409 1.17 35.81 -3.26
C ASP A 409 0.72 36.63 -2.04
N ALA A 410 -0.58 36.67 -1.75
CA ALA A 410 -1.10 37.29 -0.52
C ALA A 410 -0.63 36.56 0.74
N LEU A 411 -0.63 35.22 0.73
CA LEU A 411 -0.12 34.39 1.83
C LEU A 411 1.39 34.53 1.95
N GLY A 412 2.13 34.55 0.83
CA GLY A 412 3.57 34.80 0.78
C GLY A 412 3.96 36.16 1.36
N GLY A 413 3.23 37.21 0.99
CA GLY A 413 3.39 38.55 1.55
C GLY A 413 3.12 38.59 3.07
N ARG A 414 2.11 37.85 3.51
CA ARG A 414 1.82 37.74 4.96
C ARG A 414 2.93 37.00 5.71
N LEU A 415 3.47 35.91 5.14
CA LEU A 415 4.58 35.14 5.71
C LEU A 415 5.93 35.88 5.68
N SER A 416 6.10 36.78 4.73
CA SER A 416 7.27 37.65 4.64
C SER A 416 7.24 38.83 5.62
N ASN A 417 6.12 39.09 6.30
CA ASN A 417 5.99 40.15 7.31
C ASN A 417 6.54 39.69 8.65
N PRO A 418 7.69 40.24 9.14
CA PRO A 418 8.26 39.83 10.40
C PRO A 418 7.29 40.00 11.60
N SER A 419 6.49 41.06 11.59
CA SER A 419 5.50 41.31 12.65
C SER A 419 4.43 40.21 12.74
N PHE A 420 4.08 39.58 11.63
CA PHE A 420 3.15 38.45 11.65
C PHE A 420 3.83 37.19 12.17
N VAL A 421 5.02 36.89 11.67
CA VAL A 421 5.74 35.65 12.03
C VAL A 421 6.15 35.63 13.51
N GLU A 422 6.52 36.80 14.04
CA GLU A 422 7.00 36.94 15.45
C GLU A 422 5.86 37.09 16.46
N LYS A 423 4.73 37.72 16.07
CA LYS A 423 3.67 38.10 17.02
C LYS A 423 2.41 37.24 16.90
N ALA A 424 2.22 36.53 15.83
CA ALA A 424 1.05 35.64 15.68
C ALA A 424 1.24 34.33 16.46
N LYS A 425 0.13 33.68 16.78
CA LYS A 425 0.17 32.36 17.40
C LYS A 425 0.89 31.39 16.48
N PRO A 426 1.76 30.48 17.00
CA PRO A 426 2.48 29.50 16.18
C PRO A 426 1.58 28.69 15.23
N GLU A 427 0.38 28.32 15.69
CA GLU A 427 -0.62 27.60 14.90
C GLU A 427 -1.11 28.41 13.67
N ALA A 428 -1.25 29.74 13.81
CA ALA A 428 -1.68 30.59 12.72
C ALA A 428 -0.58 30.78 11.67
N VAL A 429 0.69 30.79 12.10
CA VAL A 429 1.85 30.83 11.19
C VAL A 429 2.00 29.48 10.46
N ALA A 430 1.86 28.35 11.18
CA ALA A 430 1.88 27.02 10.60
C ALA A 430 0.77 26.87 9.53
N LYS A 431 -0.47 27.21 9.88
CA LYS A 431 -1.59 27.19 8.94
C LYS A 431 -1.34 28.07 7.70
N ALA A 432 -0.80 29.28 7.87
CA ALA A 432 -0.50 30.15 6.73
C ALA A 432 0.58 29.57 5.81
N ARG A 433 1.54 28.79 6.34
CA ARG A 433 2.54 28.05 5.54
C ARG A 433 1.92 26.89 4.78
N ASP A 434 1.06 26.14 5.44
CA ASP A 434 0.34 25.01 4.81
C ASP A 434 -0.57 25.53 3.68
N ASP A 435 -1.38 26.56 3.96
CA ASP A 435 -2.26 27.21 2.97
C ASP A 435 -1.44 27.78 1.79
N HIS A 436 -0.26 28.38 2.04
CA HIS A 436 0.64 28.85 0.98
C HIS A 436 1.19 27.71 0.12
N GLY A 437 1.59 26.60 0.75
CA GLY A 437 2.04 25.39 0.05
C GLY A 437 0.94 24.80 -0.84
N GLU A 438 -0.29 24.69 -0.31
CA GLU A 438 -1.44 24.20 -1.09
C GLU A 438 -1.74 25.09 -2.30
N LYS A 439 -1.72 26.43 -2.13
CA LYS A 439 -1.97 27.37 -3.26
C LYS A 439 -0.84 27.39 -4.27
N SER A 440 0.40 27.16 -3.85
CA SER A 440 1.54 27.01 -4.77
C SER A 440 1.37 25.77 -5.65
N ALA A 441 1.06 24.63 -5.02
CA ALA A 441 0.82 23.37 -5.75
C ALA A 441 -0.42 23.45 -6.68
N GLU A 442 -1.49 24.16 -6.26
CA GLU A 442 -2.66 24.42 -7.10
C GLU A 442 -2.30 25.25 -8.33
N ALA A 443 -1.53 26.33 -8.16
CA ALA A 443 -1.09 27.19 -9.27
C ALA A 443 -0.20 26.42 -10.25
N GLU A 444 0.72 25.59 -9.76
CA GLU A 444 1.58 24.75 -10.61
C GLU A 444 0.76 23.74 -11.43
N ARG A 445 -0.22 23.07 -10.82
CA ARG A 445 -1.11 22.14 -11.54
C ARG A 445 -1.94 22.84 -12.61
N LEU A 446 -2.48 24.03 -12.32
CA LEU A 446 -3.27 24.81 -13.29
C LEU A 446 -2.42 25.32 -14.44
N GLN A 447 -1.17 25.73 -14.18
CA GLN A 447 -0.23 26.10 -15.22
C GLN A 447 0.09 24.90 -16.12
N ALA A 448 0.42 23.76 -15.52
CA ALA A 448 0.71 22.54 -16.28
C ALA A 448 -0.49 22.09 -17.16
N ALA A 449 -1.72 22.26 -16.65
CA ALA A 449 -2.92 21.97 -17.43
C ALA A 449 -3.09 22.93 -18.64
N LEU A 450 -2.79 24.21 -18.47
CA LEU A 450 -2.77 25.18 -19.57
C LEU A 450 -1.70 24.85 -20.62
N ASP A 451 -0.50 24.51 -20.15
CA ASP A 451 0.64 24.18 -21.02
C ASP A 451 0.35 22.93 -21.87
N ARG A 452 -0.41 21.96 -21.32
CA ARG A 452 -0.85 20.77 -22.06
C ARG A 452 -1.81 21.07 -23.20
N LEU A 453 -2.53 22.18 -23.13
CA LEU A 453 -3.48 22.58 -24.19
C LEU A 453 -2.79 23.37 -25.33
N GLY A 454 -1.52 23.60 -25.24
CA GLY A 454 -0.70 24.29 -26.25
C GLY A 454 -0.93 25.79 -26.25
#